data_692c1b9757b1856f4b15c53aab2afd63
#
_entry.id   692c1b9757b1856f4b15c53aab2afd63
#
_cell.length_a   1.000
_cell.length_b   1.000
_cell.length_c   1.000
_cell.angle_alpha   90.00
_cell.angle_beta   90.00
_cell.angle_gamma   90.00
#
_symmetry.space_group_name_H-M   'P 1'
#
loop_
_entity.id
_entity.type
_entity.pdbx_description
1 polymer ?
#
loop_
_entity_poly.entity_id
_entity_poly.type
_entity_poly.pdbx_seq_one_letter_code
_entity_poly.pdbx_strand_id
1 'polypeptide(L)'
;MFAGPYGLIYDYSIERERLMRAVGRAVWGIDMSVLYASMEVTGRVTDGATILDVPCGGGVAFRALRSDQDVRYIAADLSEEMLARARRRATQQSLSRVEFAVADMRALPFADEEADLFLSYNGLHMLDDPERAVTEIARCLKPGGELVGTSLLAEGSWQQRALIGIGRRRGFPVPPSRRNLRRWLTATGIAEPEIEPDQGLAVFRGHKKQTED
;
A
#
# COMPACT_ATOMS: atom_id res chain seq x y z
N MET A 1 1.76 -4.59 -14.53
CA MET A 1 3.02 -5.06 -13.93
C MET A 1 4.18 -4.33 -14.62
N PHE A 2 5.04 -3.65 -13.87
CA PHE A 2 6.18 -2.91 -14.44
C PHE A 2 7.28 -3.88 -14.91
N ALA A 3 7.03 -4.59 -16.01
CA ALA A 3 8.08 -5.30 -16.72
C ALA A 3 8.79 -4.30 -17.62
N GLY A 4 10.02 -3.92 -17.30
CA GLY A 4 10.82 -3.03 -18.12
C GLY A 4 11.75 -2.13 -17.28
N PRO A 5 12.63 -1.34 -17.94
CA PRO A 5 13.62 -0.50 -17.25
C PRO A 5 12.99 0.51 -16.25
N TYR A 6 11.75 0.94 -16.47
CA TYR A 6 11.04 1.81 -15.56
C TYR A 6 10.69 1.14 -14.21
N GLY A 7 10.31 -0.14 -14.22
CA GLY A 7 10.06 -0.91 -13.00
C GLY A 7 11.33 -1.07 -12.16
N LEU A 8 12.45 -1.37 -12.81
CA LEU A 8 13.75 -1.51 -12.13
C LEU A 8 14.21 -0.18 -11.49
N ILE A 9 14.02 0.95 -12.19
CA ILE A 9 14.37 2.28 -11.66
C ILE A 9 13.47 2.63 -10.48
N TYR A 10 12.17 2.37 -10.59
CA TYR A 10 11.22 2.62 -9.50
C TYR A 10 11.58 1.80 -8.26
N ASP A 11 11.76 0.49 -8.42
CA ASP A 11 12.07 -0.42 -7.32
C ASP A 11 13.42 -0.09 -6.65
N TYR A 12 14.44 0.22 -7.46
CA TYR A 12 15.74 0.66 -6.95
C TYR A 12 15.66 2.00 -6.21
N SER A 13 14.79 2.89 -6.68
CA SER A 13 14.63 4.23 -6.10
C SER A 13 13.81 4.18 -4.81
N ILE A 14 12.74 3.38 -4.75
CA ILE A 14 11.84 3.30 -3.58
C ILE A 14 12.57 2.73 -2.36
N GLU A 15 13.61 1.94 -2.58
CA GLU A 15 14.48 1.42 -1.51
C GLU A 15 15.37 2.51 -0.89
N ARG A 16 15.65 3.56 -1.65
CA ARG A 16 16.53 4.68 -1.25
C ARG A 16 15.72 5.96 -1.11
N GLU A 17 15.24 6.21 0.09
CA GLU A 17 14.36 7.32 0.38
C GLU A 17 14.82 8.66 -0.23
N ARG A 18 16.12 9.02 -0.05
CA ARG A 18 16.66 10.27 -0.59
C ARG A 18 16.56 10.35 -2.10
N LEU A 19 16.85 9.24 -2.80
CA LEU A 19 16.77 9.15 -4.26
C LEU A 19 15.30 9.22 -4.69
N MET A 20 14.43 8.46 -4.03
CA MET A 20 12.99 8.44 -4.36
C MET A 20 12.34 9.80 -4.12
N ARG A 21 12.71 10.52 -3.06
CA ARG A 21 12.25 11.90 -2.84
C ARG A 21 12.67 12.86 -3.95
N ALA A 22 13.92 12.74 -4.43
CA ALA A 22 14.41 13.58 -5.53
C ALA A 22 13.70 13.21 -6.86
N VAL A 23 13.59 11.93 -7.18
CA VAL A 23 12.91 11.44 -8.39
C VAL A 23 11.41 11.75 -8.33
N GLY A 24 10.76 11.53 -7.19
CA GLY A 24 9.35 11.83 -6.98
C GLY A 24 9.03 13.29 -7.27
N ARG A 25 9.83 14.21 -6.73
CA ARG A 25 9.66 15.66 -6.98
C ARG A 25 9.94 16.06 -8.42
N ALA A 26 11.02 15.54 -9.01
CA ALA A 26 11.44 15.92 -10.36
C ALA A 26 10.51 15.35 -11.45
N VAL A 27 10.09 14.08 -11.31
CA VAL A 27 9.35 13.36 -12.36
C VAL A 27 7.84 13.45 -12.15
N TRP A 28 7.40 13.29 -10.89
CA TRP A 28 5.97 13.18 -10.56
C TRP A 28 5.40 14.44 -9.91
N GLY A 29 6.27 15.35 -9.46
CA GLY A 29 5.87 16.51 -8.66
C GLY A 29 5.32 16.12 -7.28
N ILE A 30 5.78 15.01 -6.71
CA ILE A 30 5.26 14.40 -5.47
C ILE A 30 6.36 14.37 -4.41
N ASP A 31 6.04 14.74 -3.17
CA ASP A 31 6.92 14.48 -2.03
C ASP A 31 6.68 13.05 -1.49
N MET A 32 7.64 12.16 -1.74
CA MET A 32 7.55 10.77 -1.30
C MET A 32 7.83 10.59 0.20
N SER A 33 8.13 11.66 0.96
CA SER A 33 8.33 11.55 2.41
C SER A 33 7.08 11.10 3.14
N VAL A 34 5.89 11.48 2.64
CA VAL A 34 4.61 11.07 3.21
C VAL A 34 4.39 9.55 3.14
N LEU A 35 4.89 8.90 2.08
CA LEU A 35 4.87 7.44 1.97
C LEU A 35 5.65 6.80 3.12
N TYR A 36 6.88 7.26 3.34
CA TYR A 36 7.74 6.67 4.39
C TYR A 36 7.24 6.98 5.79
N ALA A 37 6.75 8.20 6.02
CA ALA A 37 6.14 8.57 7.30
C ALA A 37 4.89 7.74 7.61
N SER A 38 4.08 7.41 6.61
CA SER A 38 2.89 6.58 6.81
C SER A 38 3.21 5.13 7.23
N MET A 39 4.41 4.63 6.91
CA MET A 39 4.85 3.29 7.28
C MET A 39 5.18 3.15 8.78
N GLU A 40 5.44 4.26 9.48
CA GLU A 40 5.78 4.25 10.92
C GLU A 40 4.67 3.66 11.79
N VAL A 41 3.43 3.61 11.30
CA VAL A 41 2.32 2.93 11.97
C VAL A 41 2.66 1.47 12.30
N THR A 42 3.40 0.80 11.43
CA THR A 42 3.82 -0.60 11.60
C THR A 42 4.57 -0.84 12.92
N GLY A 43 5.45 0.10 13.31
CA GLY A 43 6.20 0.01 14.55
C GLY A 43 5.40 0.33 15.83
N ARG A 44 4.16 0.81 15.69
CA ARG A 44 3.28 1.19 16.82
C ARG A 44 2.24 0.13 17.17
N VAL A 45 2.12 -0.88 16.32
CA VAL A 45 1.15 -1.98 16.53
C VAL A 45 1.54 -2.77 17.77
N THR A 46 0.56 -3.14 18.57
CA THR A 46 0.75 -3.90 19.82
C THR A 46 1.21 -5.33 19.53
N ASP A 47 1.93 -5.92 20.48
CA ASP A 47 2.34 -7.32 20.41
C ASP A 47 1.11 -8.25 20.31
N GLY A 48 1.25 -9.34 19.58
CA GLY A 48 0.18 -10.29 19.27
C GLY A 48 -0.71 -9.91 18.09
N ALA A 49 -0.54 -8.70 17.52
CA ALA A 49 -1.35 -8.26 16.39
C ALA A 49 -0.94 -8.90 15.06
N THR A 50 -1.90 -8.98 14.14
CA THR A 50 -1.69 -9.41 12.75
C THR A 50 -1.64 -8.22 11.81
N ILE A 51 -0.58 -8.12 11.02
CA ILE A 51 -0.39 -7.09 9.98
C ILE A 51 -0.47 -7.76 8.61
N LEU A 52 -1.36 -7.27 7.75
CA LEU A 52 -1.40 -7.61 6.33
C LEU A 52 -0.80 -6.47 5.51
N ASP A 53 0.25 -6.73 4.74
CA ASP A 53 0.91 -5.78 3.82
C ASP A 53 0.67 -6.23 2.38
N VAL A 54 -0.27 -5.59 1.69
CA VAL A 54 -0.70 -6.00 0.34
C VAL A 54 -1.00 -4.79 -0.56
N PRO A 55 -0.28 -4.61 -1.68
CA PRO A 55 0.86 -5.37 -2.14
C PRO A 55 2.14 -4.94 -1.39
N CYS A 56 2.93 -5.90 -0.93
CA CYS A 56 4.14 -5.59 -0.18
C CYS A 56 5.31 -5.14 -1.07
N GLY A 57 5.22 -5.38 -2.38
CA GLY A 57 6.32 -5.13 -3.30
C GLY A 57 7.62 -5.80 -2.84
N GLY A 58 8.72 -5.08 -2.88
CA GLY A 58 10.02 -5.54 -2.35
C GLY A 58 10.18 -5.41 -0.84
N GLY A 59 9.10 -5.26 -0.06
CA GLY A 59 9.12 -5.21 1.40
C GLY A 59 9.61 -3.88 1.98
N VAL A 60 9.31 -2.75 1.34
CA VAL A 60 9.78 -1.42 1.80
C VAL A 60 9.23 -1.07 3.19
N ALA A 61 8.02 -1.52 3.52
CA ALA A 61 7.37 -1.27 4.81
C ALA A 61 8.07 -1.99 5.98
N PHE A 62 8.87 -3.02 5.73
CA PHE A 62 9.64 -3.73 6.78
C PHE A 62 10.59 -2.81 7.55
N ARG A 63 11.00 -1.69 6.96
CA ARG A 63 11.86 -0.68 7.61
C ARG A 63 11.28 -0.14 8.91
N ALA A 64 9.97 -0.20 9.08
CA ALA A 64 9.27 0.30 10.25
C ALA A 64 8.98 -0.78 11.31
N LEU A 65 9.28 -2.06 11.01
CA LEU A 65 9.21 -3.12 11.99
C LEU A 65 10.34 -2.98 13.01
N ARG A 66 10.02 -3.10 14.28
CA ARG A 66 11.01 -3.18 15.35
C ARG A 66 11.47 -4.63 15.54
N SER A 67 12.73 -4.81 15.87
CA SER A 67 13.31 -6.15 16.07
C SER A 67 12.75 -6.90 17.29
N ASP A 68 12.22 -6.14 18.27
CA ASP A 68 11.63 -6.62 19.51
C ASP A 68 10.10 -6.82 19.45
N GLN A 69 9.47 -6.45 18.33
CA GLN A 69 8.03 -6.48 18.17
C GLN A 69 7.52 -7.90 17.90
N ASP A 70 6.57 -8.37 18.71
CA ASP A 70 5.96 -9.69 18.54
C ASP A 70 4.65 -9.58 17.77
N VAL A 71 4.75 -9.49 16.43
CA VAL A 71 3.60 -9.40 15.52
C VAL A 71 3.66 -10.50 14.47
N ARG A 72 2.50 -10.96 14.02
CA ARG A 72 2.37 -11.78 12.84
C ARG A 72 2.30 -10.87 11.62
N TYR A 73 3.38 -10.80 10.85
CA TYR A 73 3.45 -9.96 9.65
C TYR A 73 3.34 -10.82 8.39
N ILE A 74 2.30 -10.60 7.59
CA ILE A 74 2.05 -11.30 6.33
C ILE A 74 2.26 -10.31 5.18
N ALA A 75 3.34 -10.53 4.42
CA ALA A 75 3.69 -9.77 3.24
C ALA A 75 3.16 -10.50 1.99
N ALA A 76 2.22 -9.91 1.28
CA ALA A 76 1.65 -10.53 0.10
C ALA A 76 1.78 -9.64 -1.14
N ASP A 77 2.02 -10.27 -2.28
CA ASP A 77 2.08 -9.61 -3.59
C ASP A 77 1.67 -10.59 -4.68
N LEU A 78 1.13 -10.08 -5.79
CA LEU A 78 0.80 -10.91 -6.96
C LEU A 78 2.07 -11.36 -7.69
N SER A 79 3.17 -10.62 -7.57
CA SER A 79 4.43 -10.87 -8.25
C SER A 79 5.39 -11.69 -7.39
N GLU A 80 5.68 -12.91 -7.82
CA GLU A 80 6.70 -13.73 -7.16
C GLU A 80 8.10 -13.08 -7.20
N GLU A 81 8.39 -12.28 -8.21
CA GLU A 81 9.63 -11.53 -8.28
C GLU A 81 9.74 -10.51 -7.15
N MET A 82 8.63 -9.79 -6.84
CA MET A 82 8.55 -8.87 -5.71
C MET A 82 8.70 -9.62 -4.39
N LEU A 83 8.01 -10.73 -4.23
CA LEU A 83 8.15 -11.59 -3.04
C LEU A 83 9.58 -12.10 -2.85
N ALA A 84 10.27 -12.47 -3.94
CA ALA A 84 11.68 -12.86 -3.85
C ALA A 84 12.58 -11.72 -3.37
N ARG A 85 12.29 -10.47 -3.75
CA ARG A 85 12.98 -9.27 -3.25
C ARG A 85 12.66 -9.03 -1.79
N ALA A 86 11.37 -9.11 -1.41
CA ALA A 86 10.91 -8.96 -0.03
C ALA A 86 11.57 -10.00 0.91
N ARG A 87 11.65 -11.27 0.49
CA ARG A 87 12.35 -12.32 1.25
C ARG A 87 13.84 -12.00 1.48
N ARG A 88 14.54 -11.55 0.43
CA ARG A 88 15.95 -11.13 0.56
C ARG A 88 16.09 -9.97 1.55
N ARG A 89 15.17 -8.99 1.49
CA ARG A 89 15.17 -7.86 2.44
C ARG A 89 14.90 -8.31 3.86
N ALA A 90 13.91 -9.17 4.10
CA ALA A 90 13.62 -9.71 5.42
C ALA A 90 14.85 -10.44 6.00
N THR A 91 15.54 -11.24 5.17
CA THR A 91 16.80 -11.89 5.58
C THR A 91 17.88 -10.88 5.96
N GLN A 92 18.09 -9.83 5.16
CA GLN A 92 19.08 -8.78 5.42
C GLN A 92 18.80 -7.99 6.70
N GLN A 93 17.51 -7.87 7.07
CA GLN A 93 17.06 -7.19 8.29
C GLN A 93 16.85 -8.15 9.47
N SER A 94 17.17 -9.43 9.31
CA SER A 94 16.97 -10.47 10.35
C SER A 94 15.50 -10.62 10.81
N LEU A 95 14.56 -10.37 9.90
CA LEU A 95 13.13 -10.49 10.13
C LEU A 95 12.64 -11.91 9.84
N SER A 96 12.88 -12.84 10.76
CA SER A 96 12.56 -14.27 10.57
C SER A 96 11.06 -14.60 10.66
N ARG A 97 10.24 -13.68 11.17
CA ARG A 97 8.80 -13.89 11.44
C ARG A 97 7.89 -13.39 10.33
N VAL A 98 8.44 -12.84 9.24
CA VAL A 98 7.61 -12.38 8.10
C VAL A 98 7.16 -13.58 7.29
N GLU A 99 5.85 -13.77 7.17
CA GLU A 99 5.22 -14.74 6.29
C GLU A 99 5.06 -14.14 4.88
N PHE A 100 5.12 -14.98 3.84
CA PHE A 100 5.00 -14.51 2.46
C PHE A 100 3.93 -15.29 1.70
N ALA A 101 3.03 -14.59 1.02
CA ALA A 101 1.96 -15.18 0.24
C ALA A 101 1.86 -14.56 -1.16
N VAL A 102 1.52 -15.37 -2.16
CA VAL A 102 1.09 -14.85 -3.46
C VAL A 102 -0.40 -14.51 -3.35
N ALA A 103 -0.77 -13.25 -3.62
CA ALA A 103 -2.16 -12.82 -3.49
C ALA A 103 -2.52 -11.74 -4.51
N ASP A 104 -3.74 -11.87 -5.06
CA ASP A 104 -4.41 -10.81 -5.81
C ASP A 104 -5.22 -9.97 -4.82
N MET A 105 -5.00 -8.67 -4.78
CA MET A 105 -5.76 -7.74 -3.91
C MET A 105 -7.28 -7.80 -4.12
N ARG A 106 -7.72 -8.26 -5.28
CA ARG A 106 -9.15 -8.37 -5.64
C ARG A 106 -9.80 -9.67 -5.14
N ALA A 107 -9.00 -10.61 -4.65
CA ALA A 107 -9.45 -11.91 -4.12
C ALA A 107 -8.38 -12.42 -3.13
N LEU A 108 -8.36 -11.85 -1.93
CA LEU A 108 -7.35 -12.15 -0.92
C LEU A 108 -7.58 -13.52 -0.29
N PRO A 109 -6.54 -14.38 -0.18
CA PRO A 109 -6.65 -15.72 0.40
C PRO A 109 -6.56 -15.67 1.95
N PHE A 110 -7.06 -14.60 2.56
CA PHE A 110 -7.05 -14.39 4.00
C PHE A 110 -8.47 -14.46 4.56
N ALA A 111 -8.58 -14.83 5.83
CA ALA A 111 -9.86 -14.91 6.51
C ALA A 111 -10.51 -13.53 6.68
N ASP A 112 -11.83 -13.55 6.91
CA ASP A 112 -12.54 -12.36 7.38
C ASP A 112 -12.00 -11.97 8.75
N GLU A 113 -11.84 -10.67 8.98
CA GLU A 113 -11.45 -10.14 10.29
C GLU A 113 -10.12 -10.71 10.83
N GLU A 114 -9.14 -10.94 9.94
CA GLU A 114 -7.82 -11.47 10.32
C GLU A 114 -6.86 -10.39 10.79
N ALA A 115 -6.91 -9.18 10.20
CA ALA A 115 -5.91 -8.15 10.39
C ALA A 115 -6.30 -7.09 11.43
N ASP A 116 -5.37 -6.78 12.32
CA ASP A 116 -5.42 -5.61 13.20
C ASP A 116 -4.95 -4.35 12.46
N LEU A 117 -3.96 -4.50 11.55
CA LEU A 117 -3.48 -3.45 10.67
C LEU A 117 -3.41 -3.98 9.23
N PHE A 118 -3.99 -3.23 8.28
CA PHE A 118 -3.84 -3.48 6.85
C PHE A 118 -3.04 -2.36 6.20
N LEU A 119 -1.93 -2.71 5.55
CA LEU A 119 -1.09 -1.80 4.79
C LEU A 119 -1.35 -1.97 3.29
N SER A 120 -1.56 -0.87 2.57
CA SER A 120 -1.75 -0.91 1.11
C SER A 120 -1.01 0.24 0.43
N TYR A 121 0.27 0.03 0.13
CA TYR A 121 1.12 1.05 -0.45
C TYR A 121 1.21 0.94 -1.97
N ASN A 122 0.73 1.98 -2.66
CA ASN A 122 0.82 2.13 -4.11
C ASN A 122 0.19 0.99 -4.93
N GLY A 123 -0.75 0.22 -4.36
CA GLY A 123 -1.42 -0.89 -5.04
C GLY A 123 -2.66 -0.46 -5.82
N LEU A 124 -3.54 0.32 -5.21
CA LEU A 124 -4.89 0.59 -5.75
C LEU A 124 -4.90 1.22 -7.13
N HIS A 125 -3.97 2.14 -7.42
CA HIS A 125 -3.91 2.81 -8.73
C HIS A 125 -3.35 1.92 -9.87
N MET A 126 -2.91 0.71 -9.54
CA MET A 126 -2.41 -0.28 -10.49
C MET A 126 -3.45 -1.32 -10.89
N LEU A 127 -4.66 -1.24 -10.33
CA LEU A 127 -5.73 -2.21 -10.55
C LEU A 127 -6.78 -1.69 -11.52
N ASP A 128 -7.33 -2.58 -12.33
CA ASP A 128 -8.48 -2.29 -13.18
C ASP A 128 -9.76 -2.15 -12.35
N ASP A 129 -9.84 -2.89 -11.23
CA ASP A 129 -10.94 -2.84 -10.27
C ASP A 129 -10.44 -2.56 -8.85
N PRO A 130 -10.11 -1.29 -8.52
CA PRO A 130 -9.68 -0.92 -7.17
C PRO A 130 -10.81 -0.95 -6.13
N GLU A 131 -12.09 -0.84 -6.54
CA GLU A 131 -13.25 -0.94 -5.65
C GLU A 131 -13.34 -2.34 -5.04
N ARG A 132 -13.16 -3.37 -5.85
CA ARG A 132 -13.10 -4.75 -5.38
C ARG A 132 -11.96 -4.99 -4.38
N ALA A 133 -10.78 -4.41 -4.65
CA ALA A 133 -9.66 -4.52 -3.71
C ALA A 133 -9.96 -3.84 -2.37
N VAL A 134 -10.62 -2.67 -2.36
CA VAL A 134 -11.05 -2.00 -1.12
C VAL A 134 -12.06 -2.87 -0.35
N THR A 135 -12.94 -3.59 -1.05
CA THR A 135 -13.88 -4.54 -0.43
C THR A 135 -13.13 -5.68 0.28
N GLU A 136 -12.13 -6.25 -0.37
CA GLU A 136 -11.32 -7.34 0.21
C GLU A 136 -10.47 -6.84 1.40
N ILE A 137 -9.88 -5.66 1.31
CA ILE A 137 -9.18 -5.01 2.41
C ILE A 137 -10.08 -4.89 3.64
N ALA A 138 -11.28 -4.35 3.45
CA ALA A 138 -12.23 -4.17 4.54
C ALA A 138 -12.75 -5.49 5.11
N ARG A 139 -12.91 -6.54 4.26
CA ARG A 139 -13.28 -7.88 4.70
C ARG A 139 -12.22 -8.46 5.64
N CYS A 140 -10.94 -8.34 5.27
CA CYS A 140 -9.83 -8.88 6.06
C CYS A 140 -9.55 -8.10 7.35
N LEU A 141 -9.98 -6.84 7.47
CA LEU A 141 -9.80 -6.06 8.68
C LEU A 141 -10.76 -6.51 9.79
N LYS A 142 -10.24 -6.63 11.01
CA LYS A 142 -11.05 -6.79 12.21
C LYS A 142 -11.92 -5.55 12.46
N PRO A 143 -13.07 -5.66 13.15
CA PRO A 143 -13.74 -4.50 13.72
C PRO A 143 -12.76 -3.69 14.57
N GLY A 144 -12.67 -2.39 14.34
CA GLY A 144 -11.66 -1.52 14.96
C GLY A 144 -10.26 -1.59 14.37
N GLY A 145 -9.98 -2.53 13.45
CA GLY A 145 -8.69 -2.64 12.76
C GLY A 145 -8.38 -1.41 11.91
N GLU A 146 -7.10 -1.07 11.81
CA GLU A 146 -6.61 0.12 11.13
C GLU A 146 -6.22 -0.19 9.68
N LEU A 147 -6.63 0.69 8.76
CA LEU A 147 -6.17 0.72 7.38
C LEU A 147 -5.24 1.91 7.18
N VAL A 148 -4.06 1.67 6.63
CA VAL A 148 -3.15 2.72 6.16
C VAL A 148 -2.64 2.39 4.77
N GLY A 149 -2.66 3.36 3.88
CA GLY A 149 -2.16 3.13 2.53
C GLY A 149 -1.86 4.40 1.76
N THR A 150 -1.31 4.21 0.56
CA THR A 150 -1.08 5.29 -0.39
C THR A 150 -1.57 4.91 -1.78
N SER A 151 -2.03 5.91 -2.52
CA SER A 151 -2.41 5.74 -3.93
C SER A 151 -2.18 7.02 -4.70
N LEU A 152 -1.74 6.91 -5.94
CA LEU A 152 -1.85 8.02 -6.87
C LEU A 152 -3.32 8.33 -7.08
N LEU A 153 -3.65 9.60 -7.22
CA LEU A 153 -4.99 10.09 -7.54
C LEU A 153 -5.05 10.67 -8.95
N ALA A 154 -6.24 10.64 -9.54
CA ALA A 154 -6.48 11.23 -10.85
C ALA A 154 -6.31 12.77 -10.85
N GLU A 155 -6.47 13.41 -9.68
CA GLU A 155 -6.43 14.86 -9.48
C GLU A 155 -5.02 15.42 -9.17
N GLY A 156 -3.97 14.77 -9.59
CA GLY A 156 -2.60 15.20 -9.32
C GLY A 156 -2.14 16.43 -10.11
N SER A 157 -0.85 16.77 -9.97
CA SER A 157 -0.19 17.86 -10.69
C SER A 157 -0.33 17.72 -12.21
N TRP A 158 -0.01 18.77 -12.97
CA TRP A 158 -0.05 18.71 -14.44
C TRP A 158 0.93 17.64 -14.99
N GLN A 159 2.13 17.50 -14.39
CA GLN A 159 3.11 16.47 -14.74
C GLN A 159 2.51 15.07 -14.56
N GLN A 160 1.89 14.84 -13.41
CA GLN A 160 1.26 13.56 -13.10
C GLN A 160 0.13 13.25 -14.08
N ARG A 161 -0.75 14.22 -14.38
CA ARG A 161 -1.82 14.02 -15.37
C ARG A 161 -1.28 13.70 -16.76
N ALA A 162 -0.18 14.33 -17.17
CA ALA A 162 0.49 14.02 -18.43
C ALA A 162 1.05 12.58 -18.44
N LEU A 163 1.69 12.15 -17.35
CA LEU A 163 2.20 10.77 -17.20
C LEU A 163 1.08 9.74 -17.16
N ILE A 164 -0.02 10.01 -16.45
CA ILE A 164 -1.22 9.16 -16.48
C ILE A 164 -1.77 9.05 -17.91
N GLY A 165 -1.83 10.16 -18.64
CA GLY A 165 -2.27 10.18 -20.05
C GLY A 165 -1.40 9.31 -20.97
N ILE A 166 -0.09 9.35 -20.77
CA ILE A 166 0.87 8.47 -21.49
C ILE A 166 0.67 7.01 -21.07
N GLY A 167 0.55 6.76 -19.78
CA GLY A 167 0.34 5.41 -19.23
C GLY A 167 -0.94 4.77 -19.78
N ARG A 168 -2.05 5.51 -19.83
CA ARG A 168 -3.33 5.03 -20.41
C ARG A 168 -3.18 4.55 -21.85
N ARG A 169 -2.41 5.25 -22.66
CA ARG A 169 -2.15 4.82 -24.06
C ARG A 169 -1.36 3.51 -24.15
N ARG A 170 -0.71 3.12 -23.03
CA ARG A 170 0.05 1.87 -22.89
C ARG A 170 -0.71 0.81 -22.08
N GLY A 171 -2.00 1.02 -21.81
CA GLY A 171 -2.86 0.06 -21.10
C GLY A 171 -2.78 0.13 -19.57
N PHE A 172 -2.17 1.18 -18.99
CA PHE A 172 -2.20 1.34 -17.53
C PHE A 172 -3.58 1.82 -17.06
N PRO A 173 -4.05 1.32 -15.90
CA PRO A 173 -5.28 1.76 -15.29
C PRO A 173 -5.30 3.26 -15.01
N VAL A 174 -6.51 3.82 -14.88
CA VAL A 174 -6.69 5.19 -14.42
C VAL A 174 -6.70 5.18 -12.89
N PRO A 175 -5.84 5.98 -12.24
CA PRO A 175 -5.88 6.11 -10.79
C PRO A 175 -7.28 6.51 -10.28
N PRO A 176 -7.68 6.08 -9.08
CA PRO A 176 -8.94 6.51 -8.49
C PRO A 176 -8.97 8.02 -8.28
N SER A 177 -10.16 8.62 -8.36
CA SER A 177 -10.37 9.95 -7.82
C SER A 177 -10.47 9.90 -6.29
N ARG A 178 -10.15 11.01 -5.60
CA ARG A 178 -10.35 11.11 -4.16
C ARG A 178 -11.80 10.81 -3.76
N ARG A 179 -12.75 11.31 -4.56
CA ARG A 179 -14.18 11.05 -4.33
C ARG A 179 -14.51 9.57 -4.38
N ASN A 180 -13.99 8.85 -5.38
CA ASN A 180 -14.23 7.42 -5.52
C ASN A 180 -13.58 6.64 -4.38
N LEU A 181 -12.32 6.93 -4.05
CA LEU A 181 -11.61 6.28 -2.96
C LEU A 181 -12.37 6.46 -1.62
N ARG A 182 -12.79 7.70 -1.30
CA ARG A 182 -13.60 7.96 -0.10
C ARG A 182 -14.90 7.18 -0.10
N ARG A 183 -15.62 7.19 -1.24
CA ARG A 183 -16.88 6.45 -1.39
C ARG A 183 -16.70 4.97 -1.11
N TRP A 184 -15.69 4.34 -1.71
CA TRP A 184 -15.42 2.91 -1.53
C TRP A 184 -15.07 2.56 -0.10
N LEU A 185 -14.17 3.33 0.53
CA LEU A 185 -13.79 3.15 1.92
C LEU A 185 -15.01 3.27 2.85
N THR A 186 -15.83 4.31 2.66
CA THR A 186 -17.04 4.50 3.49
C THR A 186 -18.06 3.39 3.28
N ALA A 187 -18.28 2.98 2.01
CA ALA A 187 -19.24 1.93 1.67
C ALA A 187 -18.86 0.55 2.25
N THR A 188 -17.58 0.30 2.46
CA THR A 188 -17.07 -0.94 3.04
C THR A 188 -16.90 -0.89 4.56
N GLY A 189 -17.42 0.15 5.22
CA GLY A 189 -17.42 0.25 6.68
C GLY A 189 -16.16 0.85 7.29
N ILE A 190 -15.27 1.45 6.49
CA ILE A 190 -14.18 2.26 7.05
C ILE A 190 -14.77 3.58 7.54
N ALA A 191 -14.67 3.83 8.84
CA ALA A 191 -15.20 5.00 9.49
C ALA A 191 -14.34 6.23 9.14
N GLU A 192 -15.02 7.34 8.80
CA GLU A 192 -14.42 8.67 8.60
C GLU A 192 -13.06 8.64 7.88
N PRO A 193 -12.95 8.04 6.67
CA PRO A 193 -11.65 7.85 6.04
C PRO A 193 -10.96 9.19 5.79
N GLU A 194 -9.80 9.35 6.37
CA GLU A 194 -8.91 10.46 6.10
C GLU A 194 -8.17 10.21 4.78
N ILE A 195 -8.21 11.16 3.87
CA ILE A 195 -7.48 11.09 2.60
C ILE A 195 -6.74 12.42 2.46
N GLU A 196 -5.48 12.39 2.83
CA GLU A 196 -4.59 13.54 2.75
C GLU A 196 -3.90 13.54 1.37
N PRO A 197 -4.17 14.55 0.53
CA PRO A 197 -3.47 14.68 -0.73
C PRO A 197 -2.15 15.40 -0.51
N ASP A 198 -1.07 14.81 -0.97
CA ASP A 198 0.16 15.54 -1.23
C ASP A 198 0.43 15.49 -2.74
N GLN A 199 0.11 16.59 -3.42
CA GLN A 199 0.42 16.82 -4.83
C GLN A 199 0.12 15.63 -5.77
N GLY A 200 -0.91 14.80 -5.44
CA GLY A 200 -1.35 13.70 -6.27
C GLY A 200 -1.00 12.29 -5.78
N LEU A 201 -0.16 12.16 -4.75
CA LEU A 201 -0.11 10.97 -3.91
C LEU A 201 -1.00 11.22 -2.70
N ALA A 202 -2.00 10.37 -2.48
CA ALA A 202 -2.80 10.42 -1.27
C ALA A 202 -2.27 9.40 -0.26
N VAL A 203 -2.15 9.82 0.99
CA VAL A 203 -2.19 8.92 2.14
C VAL A 203 -3.64 8.76 2.54
N PHE A 204 -4.11 7.53 2.69
CA PHE A 204 -5.44 7.26 3.21
C PHE A 204 -5.34 6.40 4.47
N ARG A 205 -6.22 6.70 5.44
CA ARG A 205 -6.29 6.04 6.75
C ARG A 205 -7.74 5.90 7.17
N GLY A 206 -8.00 4.96 8.05
CA GLY A 206 -9.28 4.80 8.72
C GLY A 206 -9.34 3.52 9.50
N HIS A 207 -10.39 3.37 10.29
CA HIS A 207 -10.64 2.17 11.08
C HIS A 207 -11.92 1.50 10.60
N LYS A 208 -11.94 0.16 10.57
CA LYS A 208 -13.18 -0.56 10.34
C LYS A 208 -14.13 -0.31 11.51
N LYS A 209 -15.39 0.02 11.20
CA LYS A 209 -16.41 0.22 12.23
C LYS A 209 -16.48 -0.98 13.16
N GLN A 210 -16.72 -0.72 14.44
CA GLN A 210 -17.07 -1.77 15.39
C GLN A 210 -18.40 -2.41 14.96
N THR A 211 -18.52 -3.70 15.10
CA THR A 211 -19.81 -4.36 14.98
C THR A 211 -20.63 -3.92 16.20
N GLU A 212 -21.77 -3.26 16.00
CA GLU A 212 -22.70 -3.01 17.08
C GLU A 212 -23.33 -4.38 17.45
N ASP A 213 -23.16 -4.78 18.72
CA ASP A 213 -23.81 -5.96 19.29
C ASP A 213 -25.33 -5.75 19.40
#